data_6c6b35a2bb6772f41bc02457d58e243d
#
_entry.id   6c6b35a2bb6772f41bc02457d58e243d
#
_cell.length_a   1.000
_cell.length_b   1.000
_cell.length_c   1.000
_cell.angle_alpha   90.00
_cell.angle_beta   90.00
_cell.angle_gamma   90.00
#
_symmetry.space_group_name_H-M   'P 1'
#
loop_
_entity.id
_entity.type
_entity.pdbx_description
1 polymer ?
#
loop_
_entity_poly.entity_id
_entity_poly.type
_entity_poly.pdbx_seq_one_letter_code
_entity_poly.pdbx_strand_id
1 'polypeptide(L)'
;MKKTEIFEQVVEIMREDSSTKKDILGANPEEYRARITDQMSQEDFLYQMHCYIASFGILSHVWFGLKETQPPGFKLRYYQDCLYVLQANSDTGLKRGDQILALDGKALPQVYQEHKDYFVSSTPERQHKEWAYFVGHAGEVTVVRNDKKEQLHVQPTAHPKKPPQFEWRNLSEDIVYLKLEDFTDEAVISQLYADSQAAIEQAKYLIIDVRVNYGGTDSLYYPLFKYTLPQGKSFSDLDLPSDDGMEILYTDRNVDLRQQLMQKFLEDPNLSAETHQILKEFLKELEENRGKGYVLYGDEDSNQNFLPGVLGLARPEKVFVLADVTCGSSGDNFVDTMKKMPKVTVLGRP
;
A
#
# COMPACT_ATOMS: atom_id res chain seq x y z
N MET A 1 -25.60 -1.46 17.39
CA MET A 1 -25.42 -2.80 16.80
C MET A 1 -24.60 -3.63 17.77
N LYS A 2 -24.94 -4.88 17.96
CA LYS A 2 -24.22 -5.83 18.81
C LYS A 2 -22.91 -6.27 18.13
N LYS A 3 -21.89 -6.62 18.93
CA LYS A 3 -20.60 -7.09 18.39
C LYS A 3 -20.74 -8.36 17.55
N THR A 4 -21.60 -9.27 18.00
CA THR A 4 -21.94 -10.50 17.25
C THR A 4 -22.59 -10.18 15.90
N GLU A 5 -23.50 -9.21 15.83
CA GLU A 5 -24.15 -8.79 14.59
C GLU A 5 -23.14 -8.14 13.63
N ILE A 6 -22.19 -7.33 14.15
CA ILE A 6 -21.14 -6.72 13.35
C ILE A 6 -20.24 -7.81 12.73
N PHE A 7 -19.86 -8.82 13.54
CA PHE A 7 -19.04 -9.93 13.04
C PHE A 7 -19.74 -10.67 11.91
N GLU A 8 -21.03 -11.02 12.05
CA GLU A 8 -21.78 -11.70 11.00
C GLU A 8 -21.84 -10.88 9.70
N GLN A 9 -22.01 -9.57 9.81
CA GLN A 9 -21.97 -8.71 8.62
C GLN A 9 -20.59 -8.74 7.93
N VAL A 10 -19.50 -8.75 8.70
CA VAL A 10 -18.14 -8.84 8.12
C VAL A 10 -17.94 -10.20 7.47
N VAL A 11 -18.41 -11.30 8.10
CA VAL A 11 -18.35 -12.65 7.50
C VAL A 11 -19.11 -12.68 6.17
N GLU A 12 -20.30 -12.08 6.13
CA GLU A 12 -21.11 -11.99 4.91
C GLU A 12 -20.39 -11.20 3.82
N ILE A 13 -19.85 -10.02 4.16
CA ILE A 13 -19.10 -9.17 3.21
C ILE A 13 -17.90 -9.94 2.63
N MET A 14 -17.11 -10.58 3.47
CA MET A 14 -15.93 -11.31 3.01
C MET A 14 -16.30 -12.51 2.12
N ARG A 15 -17.42 -13.18 2.41
CA ARG A 15 -17.90 -14.32 1.64
C ARG A 15 -18.57 -13.92 0.31
N GLU A 16 -19.34 -12.85 0.30
CA GLU A 16 -20.19 -12.51 -0.86
C GLU A 16 -19.64 -11.37 -1.70
N ASP A 17 -18.96 -10.39 -1.08
CA ASP A 17 -18.60 -9.12 -1.72
C ASP A 17 -17.09 -8.87 -1.85
N SER A 18 -16.23 -9.69 -1.19
CA SER A 18 -14.78 -9.59 -1.39
C SER A 18 -14.41 -9.99 -2.81
N SER A 19 -13.64 -9.15 -3.50
CA SER A 19 -13.13 -9.44 -4.85
C SER A 19 -12.23 -10.68 -4.91
N THR A 20 -11.65 -11.07 -3.78
CA THR A 20 -10.76 -12.24 -3.66
C THR A 20 -11.47 -13.51 -3.19
N LYS A 21 -12.79 -13.48 -3.00
CA LYS A 21 -13.56 -14.60 -2.40
C LYS A 21 -13.45 -15.93 -3.13
N LYS A 22 -13.15 -15.92 -4.43
CA LYS A 22 -12.95 -17.15 -5.21
C LYS A 22 -11.59 -17.80 -4.96
N ASP A 23 -10.60 -17.03 -4.52
CA ASP A 23 -9.20 -17.47 -4.40
C ASP A 23 -8.76 -17.56 -2.93
N ILE A 24 -9.36 -16.75 -2.05
CA ILE A 24 -8.96 -16.62 -0.63
C ILE A 24 -10.17 -16.83 0.27
N LEU A 25 -10.15 -17.91 1.05
CA LEU A 25 -11.26 -18.28 1.94
C LEU A 25 -11.14 -17.72 3.36
N GLY A 26 -9.92 -17.36 3.81
CA GLY A 26 -9.68 -16.95 5.19
C GLY A 26 -9.88 -18.09 6.22
N ALA A 27 -9.90 -17.73 7.50
CA ALA A 27 -10.15 -18.67 8.59
C ALA A 27 -11.63 -19.06 8.69
N ASN A 28 -11.90 -20.23 9.32
CA ASN A 28 -13.27 -20.66 9.60
C ASN A 28 -13.95 -19.68 10.58
N PRO A 29 -15.04 -19.02 10.21
CA PRO A 29 -15.73 -18.04 11.07
C PRO A 29 -16.32 -18.67 12.36
N GLU A 30 -16.56 -20.00 12.40
CA GLU A 30 -17.08 -20.66 13.59
C GLU A 30 -16.14 -20.55 14.80
N GLU A 31 -14.82 -20.53 14.55
CA GLU A 31 -13.82 -20.35 15.60
C GLU A 31 -13.93 -18.98 16.26
N TYR A 32 -14.29 -17.95 15.49
CA TYR A 32 -14.46 -16.58 15.96
C TYR A 32 -15.84 -16.38 16.59
N ARG A 33 -16.89 -17.03 16.08
CA ARG A 33 -18.23 -17.05 16.73
C ARG A 33 -18.18 -17.56 18.17
N ALA A 34 -17.34 -18.55 18.42
CA ALA A 34 -17.14 -19.07 19.76
C ALA A 34 -16.43 -18.09 20.72
N ARG A 35 -15.66 -17.14 20.19
CA ARG A 35 -14.86 -16.18 20.97
C ARG A 35 -15.54 -14.82 21.12
N ILE A 36 -16.27 -14.38 20.09
CA ILE A 36 -16.89 -13.04 20.05
C ILE A 36 -18.22 -13.05 20.79
N THR A 37 -18.33 -12.20 21.82
CA THR A 37 -19.56 -12.00 22.61
C THR A 37 -19.90 -10.53 22.69
N ASP A 38 -21.17 -10.21 22.93
CA ASP A 38 -21.62 -8.82 23.07
C ASP A 38 -21.06 -8.13 24.33
N GLN A 39 -20.66 -8.92 25.34
CA GLN A 39 -20.16 -8.44 26.64
C GLN A 39 -18.64 -8.22 26.64
N MET A 40 -17.89 -8.73 25.65
CA MET A 40 -16.44 -8.54 25.59
C MET A 40 -16.09 -7.05 25.50
N SER A 41 -14.86 -6.68 25.88
CA SER A 41 -14.40 -5.30 25.74
C SER A 41 -14.37 -4.87 24.26
N GLN A 42 -14.35 -3.56 24.02
CA GLN A 42 -14.17 -3.06 22.63
C GLN A 42 -12.78 -3.42 22.08
N GLU A 43 -11.78 -3.39 22.90
CA GLU A 43 -10.40 -3.73 22.54
C GLU A 43 -10.29 -5.20 22.14
N ASP A 44 -10.81 -6.13 22.96
CA ASP A 44 -10.84 -7.56 22.61
C ASP A 44 -11.63 -7.82 21.32
N PHE A 45 -12.73 -7.11 21.13
CA PHE A 45 -13.51 -7.23 19.89
C PHE A 45 -12.70 -6.80 18.68
N LEU A 46 -12.06 -5.63 18.74
CA LEU A 46 -11.20 -5.13 17.64
C LEU A 46 -10.04 -6.08 17.37
N TYR A 47 -9.45 -6.66 18.42
CA TYR A 47 -8.41 -7.67 18.30
C TYR A 47 -8.90 -8.91 17.54
N GLN A 48 -10.04 -9.49 17.94
CA GLN A 48 -10.61 -10.69 17.28
C GLN A 48 -11.01 -10.38 15.83
N MET A 49 -11.60 -9.21 15.57
CA MET A 49 -11.94 -8.77 14.22
C MET A 49 -10.70 -8.61 13.34
N HIS A 50 -9.61 -8.06 13.89
CA HIS A 50 -8.34 -7.96 13.18
C HIS A 50 -7.78 -9.34 12.84
N CYS A 51 -7.74 -10.28 13.78
CA CYS A 51 -7.30 -11.65 13.54
C CYS A 51 -8.12 -12.33 12.42
N TYR A 52 -9.45 -12.16 12.44
CA TYR A 52 -10.30 -12.71 11.39
C TYR A 52 -9.96 -12.12 10.02
N ILE A 53 -9.85 -10.80 9.91
CA ILE A 53 -9.48 -10.12 8.66
C ILE A 53 -8.06 -10.48 8.22
N ALA A 54 -7.10 -10.57 9.16
CA ALA A 54 -5.71 -10.95 8.89
C ALA A 54 -5.60 -12.34 8.25
N SER A 55 -6.51 -13.26 8.61
CA SER A 55 -6.52 -14.62 8.06
C SER A 55 -6.69 -14.69 6.54
N PHE A 56 -7.20 -13.63 5.91
CA PHE A 56 -7.30 -13.54 4.45
C PHE A 56 -5.98 -13.14 3.78
N GLY A 57 -4.99 -12.66 4.52
CA GLY A 57 -3.67 -12.30 3.97
C GLY A 57 -3.67 -11.11 3.00
N ILE A 58 -4.74 -10.32 2.97
CA ILE A 58 -4.89 -9.17 2.04
C ILE A 58 -4.26 -7.93 2.67
N LEU A 59 -3.02 -7.64 2.28
CA LEU A 59 -2.27 -6.52 2.81
C LEU A 59 -2.90 -5.17 2.42
N SER A 60 -3.15 -4.34 3.43
CA SER A 60 -3.51 -2.91 3.28
C SER A 60 -4.82 -2.58 2.55
N HIS A 61 -5.50 -3.54 1.92
CA HIS A 61 -6.73 -3.30 1.17
C HIS A 61 -8.00 -3.72 1.91
N VAL A 62 -7.86 -4.56 2.94
CA VAL A 62 -8.97 -4.97 3.82
C VAL A 62 -8.56 -4.70 5.26
N TRP A 63 -9.40 -4.01 6.00
CA TRP A 63 -9.17 -3.71 7.41
C TRP A 63 -10.49 -3.51 8.15
N PHE A 64 -10.46 -3.71 9.44
CA PHE A 64 -11.56 -3.42 10.35
C PHE A 64 -11.05 -2.58 11.52
N GLY A 65 -11.75 -1.50 11.85
CA GLY A 65 -11.34 -0.62 12.94
C GLY A 65 -12.26 0.58 13.13
N LEU A 66 -11.90 1.45 14.05
CA LEU A 66 -12.60 2.71 14.29
C LEU A 66 -12.24 3.74 13.23
N LYS A 67 -13.19 4.63 12.89
CA LYS A 67 -12.98 5.68 11.88
C LYS A 67 -11.83 6.64 12.22
N GLU A 68 -11.57 6.87 13.49
CA GLU A 68 -10.63 7.86 14.00
C GLU A 68 -9.40 7.20 14.65
N THR A 69 -8.84 6.18 14.02
CA THR A 69 -7.54 5.66 14.46
C THR A 69 -6.44 6.58 13.99
N GLN A 70 -5.61 7.03 14.93
CA GLN A 70 -4.45 7.86 14.61
C GLN A 70 -3.17 7.02 14.63
N PRO A 71 -2.15 7.38 13.82
CA PRO A 71 -0.87 6.70 13.86
C PRO A 71 -0.26 6.79 15.26
N PRO A 72 0.46 5.74 15.74
CA PRO A 72 0.97 5.67 17.11
C PRO A 72 2.14 6.63 17.42
N GLY A 73 2.52 7.49 16.48
CA GLY A 73 3.60 8.46 16.66
C GLY A 73 5.01 7.92 16.50
N PHE A 74 5.14 6.67 16.07
CA PHE A 74 6.43 6.04 15.76
C PHE A 74 6.32 5.11 14.56
N LYS A 75 7.47 4.85 13.89
CA LYS A 75 7.61 3.89 12.80
C LYS A 75 8.66 2.87 13.15
N LEU A 76 8.34 1.60 12.92
CA LEU A 76 9.18 0.46 13.25
C LEU A 76 9.60 -0.31 12.01
N ARG A 77 10.72 -1.03 12.13
CA ARG A 77 11.16 -2.04 11.18
C ARG A 77 11.60 -3.30 11.95
N TYR A 78 11.01 -4.42 11.60
CA TYR A 78 11.49 -5.70 12.11
C TYR A 78 12.70 -6.18 11.29
N TYR A 79 13.75 -6.60 11.97
CA TYR A 79 14.91 -7.21 11.34
C TYR A 79 15.70 -8.02 12.38
N GLN A 80 15.98 -9.29 12.08
CA GLN A 80 16.75 -10.19 12.93
C GLN A 80 16.30 -10.19 14.40
N ASP A 81 15.03 -10.52 14.61
CA ASP A 81 14.38 -10.62 15.93
C ASP A 81 14.44 -9.33 16.78
N CYS A 82 14.57 -8.20 16.13
CA CYS A 82 14.62 -6.88 16.73
C CYS A 82 13.71 -5.90 15.98
N LEU A 83 13.08 -4.97 16.68
CA LEU A 83 12.38 -3.84 16.08
C LEU A 83 13.26 -2.59 16.18
N TYR A 84 13.61 -2.05 15.04
CA TYR A 84 14.34 -0.78 14.95
C TYR A 84 13.36 0.38 14.85
N VAL A 85 13.54 1.39 15.69
CA VAL A 85 12.74 2.63 15.63
C VAL A 85 13.32 3.51 14.53
N LEU A 86 12.57 3.63 13.43
CA LEU A 86 12.95 4.46 12.28
C LEU A 86 12.63 5.94 12.50
N GLN A 87 11.52 6.20 13.21
CA GLN A 87 11.03 7.52 13.56
C GLN A 87 10.22 7.41 14.84
N ALA A 88 10.33 8.39 15.71
CA ALA A 88 9.46 8.53 16.87
C ALA A 88 9.29 10.00 17.24
N ASN A 89 8.14 10.31 17.80
CA ASN A 89 7.84 11.61 18.37
C ASN A 89 8.38 11.68 19.79
N SER A 90 8.72 12.88 20.25
CA SER A 90 9.38 13.08 21.53
C SER A 90 8.59 12.61 22.75
N ASP A 91 7.27 12.60 22.62
CA ASP A 91 6.31 12.24 23.68
C ASP A 91 6.01 10.74 23.77
N THR A 92 6.45 9.94 22.79
CA THR A 92 6.29 8.47 22.83
C THR A 92 7.23 7.78 23.80
N GLY A 93 8.31 8.42 24.24
CA GLY A 93 9.41 7.83 24.99
C GLY A 93 10.45 7.12 24.12
N LEU A 94 10.12 6.76 22.88
CA LEU A 94 11.03 6.15 21.90
C LEU A 94 11.90 7.22 21.21
N LYS A 95 13.05 6.79 20.70
CA LYS A 95 13.95 7.61 19.89
C LYS A 95 14.35 6.88 18.62
N ARG A 96 14.57 7.61 17.54
CA ARG A 96 15.15 7.03 16.32
C ARG A 96 16.46 6.33 16.63
N GLY A 97 16.59 5.08 16.18
CA GLY A 97 17.75 4.22 16.39
C GLY A 97 17.63 3.29 17.61
N ASP A 98 16.60 3.46 18.47
CA ASP A 98 16.34 2.47 19.51
C ASP A 98 16.10 1.09 18.89
N GLN A 99 16.58 0.06 19.59
CA GLN A 99 16.35 -1.34 19.24
C GLN A 99 15.44 -1.95 20.31
N ILE A 100 14.22 -2.30 19.95
CA ILE A 100 13.27 -2.97 20.84
C ILE A 100 13.54 -4.48 20.80
N LEU A 101 13.78 -5.08 21.95
CA LEU A 101 14.14 -6.49 22.09
C LEU A 101 13.02 -7.34 22.71
N ALA A 102 12.20 -6.74 23.57
CA ALA A 102 11.15 -7.47 24.29
C ALA A 102 9.97 -6.54 24.62
N LEU A 103 8.79 -7.16 24.75
CA LEU A 103 7.54 -6.55 25.22
C LEU A 103 7.05 -7.34 26.43
N ASP A 104 6.77 -6.65 27.53
CA ASP A 104 6.33 -7.27 28.81
C ASP A 104 7.22 -8.47 29.24
N GLY A 105 8.53 -8.32 29.07
CA GLY A 105 9.54 -9.34 29.39
C GLY A 105 9.65 -10.49 28.38
N LYS A 106 8.80 -10.56 27.35
CA LYS A 106 8.83 -11.58 26.31
C LYS A 106 9.63 -11.12 25.09
N ALA A 107 10.53 -11.96 24.59
CA ALA A 107 11.25 -11.70 23.34
C ALA A 107 10.27 -11.62 22.14
N LEU A 108 10.60 -10.82 21.12
CA LEU A 108 9.71 -10.59 19.97
C LEU A 108 9.29 -11.88 19.26
N PRO A 109 10.14 -12.90 19.02
CA PRO A 109 9.69 -14.15 18.43
C PRO A 109 8.64 -14.89 19.28
N GLN A 110 8.71 -14.77 20.61
CA GLN A 110 7.68 -15.34 21.49
C GLN A 110 6.36 -14.58 21.37
N VAL A 111 6.40 -13.25 21.35
CA VAL A 111 5.18 -12.41 21.12
C VAL A 111 4.56 -12.76 19.77
N TYR A 112 5.36 -12.90 18.71
CA TYR A 112 4.88 -13.32 17.40
C TYR A 112 4.17 -14.68 17.45
N GLN A 113 4.76 -15.68 18.09
CA GLN A 113 4.15 -17.02 18.17
C GLN A 113 2.83 -17.02 18.96
N GLU A 114 2.75 -16.24 20.04
CA GLU A 114 1.52 -16.12 20.84
C GLU A 114 0.38 -15.40 20.09
N HIS A 115 0.72 -14.51 19.15
CA HIS A 115 -0.21 -13.66 18.46
C HIS A 115 -0.14 -13.79 16.93
N LYS A 116 0.36 -14.93 16.41
CA LYS A 116 0.61 -15.12 14.97
C LYS A 116 -0.61 -14.83 14.09
N ASP A 117 -1.82 -15.10 14.59
CA ASP A 117 -3.07 -14.88 13.86
C ASP A 117 -3.41 -13.38 13.68
N TYR A 118 -2.72 -12.50 14.41
CA TYR A 118 -2.84 -11.06 14.27
C TYR A 118 -2.01 -10.49 13.11
N PHE A 119 -0.97 -11.20 12.66
CA PHE A 119 -0.06 -10.74 11.63
C PHE A 119 -0.56 -11.10 10.23
N VAL A 120 -0.83 -10.08 9.40
CA VAL A 120 -1.37 -10.25 8.04
C VAL A 120 -0.31 -10.84 7.10
N SER A 121 0.94 -10.36 7.19
CA SER A 121 2.02 -10.76 6.30
C SER A 121 2.89 -11.86 6.90
N SER A 122 3.26 -12.84 6.08
CA SER A 122 4.33 -13.80 6.41
C SER A 122 5.73 -13.19 6.26
N THR A 123 5.87 -12.05 5.57
CA THR A 123 7.14 -11.32 5.42
C THR A 123 7.37 -10.45 6.65
N PRO A 124 8.39 -10.74 7.49
CA PRO A 124 8.57 -10.04 8.78
C PRO A 124 8.73 -8.52 8.63
N GLU A 125 9.39 -8.06 7.58
CA GLU A 125 9.61 -6.63 7.32
C GLU A 125 8.32 -5.87 7.03
N ARG A 126 7.27 -6.56 6.54
CA ARG A 126 5.95 -5.97 6.26
C ARG A 126 5.03 -5.93 7.50
N GLN A 127 5.42 -6.54 8.60
CA GLN A 127 4.65 -6.63 9.86
C GLN A 127 4.73 -5.36 10.74
N HIS A 128 5.18 -4.24 10.19
CA HIS A 128 5.46 -3.02 10.96
C HIS A 128 4.21 -2.40 11.63
N LYS A 129 3.02 -2.59 11.06
CA LYS A 129 1.76 -2.08 11.64
C LYS A 129 1.31 -2.92 12.83
N GLU A 130 1.40 -4.23 12.71
CA GLU A 130 1.07 -5.17 13.76
C GLU A 130 2.04 -5.01 14.94
N TRP A 131 3.33 -4.92 14.66
CA TRP A 131 4.31 -4.61 15.70
C TRP A 131 4.07 -3.27 16.38
N ALA A 132 3.64 -2.25 15.64
CA ALA A 132 3.30 -0.97 16.25
C ALA A 132 2.09 -1.07 17.21
N TYR A 133 1.12 -1.94 16.91
CA TYR A 133 0.04 -2.25 17.83
C TYR A 133 0.59 -2.85 19.12
N PHE A 134 1.38 -3.93 19.06
CA PHE A 134 1.91 -4.59 20.25
C PHE A 134 2.82 -3.69 21.09
N VAL A 135 3.69 -2.90 20.45
CA VAL A 135 4.55 -1.92 21.15
C VAL A 135 3.71 -0.85 21.85
N GLY A 136 2.63 -0.40 21.21
CA GLY A 136 1.75 0.63 21.78
C GLY A 136 0.83 0.14 22.91
N HIS A 137 0.62 -1.18 23.03
CA HIS A 137 -0.20 -1.80 24.07
C HIS A 137 0.60 -2.50 25.15
N ALA A 138 1.93 -2.63 24.99
CA ALA A 138 2.80 -3.23 26.00
C ALA A 138 2.86 -2.36 27.26
N GLY A 139 2.78 -3.00 28.42
CA GLY A 139 2.99 -2.34 29.71
C GLY A 139 4.44 -1.90 29.89
N GLU A 140 5.38 -2.68 29.34
CA GLU A 140 6.82 -2.41 29.40
C GLU A 140 7.52 -2.81 28.09
N VAL A 141 8.33 -1.90 27.56
CA VAL A 141 9.13 -2.13 26.34
C VAL A 141 10.61 -2.12 26.71
N THR A 142 11.31 -3.22 26.44
CA THR A 142 12.75 -3.30 26.63
C THR A 142 13.47 -2.82 25.39
N VAL A 143 14.27 -1.75 25.50
CA VAL A 143 15.04 -1.18 24.40
C VAL A 143 16.55 -1.21 24.67
N VAL A 144 17.33 -1.21 23.59
CA VAL A 144 18.76 -0.85 23.64
C VAL A 144 18.90 0.52 22.99
N ARG A 145 19.47 1.45 23.79
CA ARG A 145 19.73 2.84 23.40
C ARG A 145 21.18 3.19 23.80
N ASN A 146 22.01 3.60 22.84
CA ASN A 146 23.43 3.90 23.09
C ASN A 146 24.14 2.75 23.85
N ASP A 147 23.95 1.52 23.40
CA ASP A 147 24.51 0.29 23.99
C ASP A 147 24.07 0.00 25.43
N LYS A 148 23.08 0.71 25.94
CA LYS A 148 22.48 0.46 27.25
C LYS A 148 21.08 -0.10 27.11
N LYS A 149 20.79 -1.12 27.91
CA LYS A 149 19.44 -1.70 28.01
C LYS A 149 18.61 -0.87 28.97
N GLU A 150 17.45 -0.42 28.51
CA GLU A 150 16.50 0.40 29.26
C GLU A 150 15.09 -0.22 29.17
N GLN A 151 14.27 0.03 30.16
CA GLN A 151 12.85 -0.30 30.16
C GLN A 151 12.05 0.99 30.05
N LEU A 152 11.09 1.00 29.13
CA LEU A 152 10.27 2.17 28.82
C LEU A 152 8.80 1.79 28.86
N HIS A 153 7.98 2.75 29.25
CA HIS A 153 6.56 2.72 28.96
C HIS A 153 6.32 3.58 27.72
N VAL A 154 5.86 2.96 26.62
CA VAL A 154 5.60 3.66 25.37
C VAL A 154 4.20 4.23 25.40
N GLN A 155 4.07 5.51 25.11
CA GLN A 155 2.76 6.16 24.95
C GLN A 155 2.53 6.47 23.49
N PRO A 156 1.57 5.78 22.84
CA PRO A 156 1.16 6.15 21.48
C PRO A 156 0.60 7.58 21.48
N THR A 157 1.16 8.41 20.62
CA THR A 157 0.73 9.79 20.49
C THR A 157 0.27 10.07 19.08
N ALA A 158 -0.91 10.66 18.99
CA ALA A 158 -1.49 11.04 17.72
C ALA A 158 -0.65 12.08 16.97
N HIS A 159 -0.34 11.80 15.72
CA HIS A 159 0.32 12.77 14.87
C HIS A 159 -0.40 12.97 13.55
N PRO A 160 -0.50 14.20 13.06
CA PRO A 160 -0.99 14.45 11.71
C PRO A 160 -0.09 13.71 10.70
N LYS A 161 -0.71 13.07 9.73
CA LYS A 161 0.04 12.50 8.59
C LYS A 161 0.85 13.63 7.96
N LYS A 162 2.14 13.40 7.77
CA LYS A 162 2.93 14.31 6.93
C LYS A 162 2.46 14.16 5.49
N PRO A 163 2.34 15.26 4.74
CA PRO A 163 2.04 15.19 3.32
C PRO A 163 3.16 14.41 2.60
N PRO A 164 2.83 13.70 1.51
CA PRO A 164 3.83 13.02 0.69
C PRO A 164 4.84 14.02 0.14
N GLN A 165 6.06 13.56 -0.06
CA GLN A 165 7.16 14.38 -0.55
C GLN A 165 7.47 14.01 -2.00
N PHE A 166 7.65 15.05 -2.81
CA PHE A 166 8.05 14.96 -4.20
C PHE A 166 9.28 15.85 -4.38
N GLU A 167 10.35 15.30 -4.89
CA GLU A 167 11.58 16.07 -5.14
C GLU A 167 12.36 15.52 -6.31
N TRP A 168 13.10 16.37 -6.97
CA TRP A 168 14.13 15.95 -7.88
C TRP A 168 15.41 16.76 -7.67
N ARG A 169 16.56 16.20 -8.02
CA ARG A 169 17.85 16.88 -7.94
C ARG A 169 18.91 16.16 -8.75
N ASN A 170 19.91 16.90 -9.21
CA ASN A 170 21.15 16.33 -9.72
C ASN A 170 22.00 15.85 -8.54
N LEU A 171 22.39 14.58 -8.54
CA LEU A 171 23.41 14.06 -7.62
C LEU A 171 24.81 14.27 -8.17
N SER A 172 24.95 14.29 -9.51
CA SER A 172 26.14 14.67 -10.28
C SER A 172 25.71 15.11 -11.66
N GLU A 173 26.67 15.42 -12.56
CA GLU A 173 26.40 15.74 -13.96
C GLU A 173 25.69 14.60 -14.70
N ASP A 174 25.99 13.34 -14.33
CA ASP A 174 25.46 12.15 -14.98
C ASP A 174 24.26 11.50 -14.26
N ILE A 175 23.88 11.95 -13.06
CA ILE A 175 22.89 11.24 -12.20
C ILE A 175 21.80 12.20 -11.75
N VAL A 176 20.56 11.88 -12.13
CA VAL A 176 19.35 12.54 -11.61
C VAL A 176 18.66 11.62 -10.59
N TYR A 177 18.23 12.20 -9.49
CA TYR A 177 17.42 11.57 -8.46
C TYR A 177 16.01 12.17 -8.50
N LEU A 178 15.00 11.29 -8.48
CA LEU A 178 13.59 11.61 -8.46
C LEU A 178 12.91 10.83 -7.31
N LYS A 179 12.16 11.51 -6.45
CA LYS A 179 11.45 10.91 -5.33
C LYS A 179 9.95 11.10 -5.47
N LEU A 180 9.19 10.02 -5.26
CA LEU A 180 7.73 9.97 -5.38
C LEU A 180 7.16 9.20 -4.18
N GLU A 181 6.57 9.90 -3.19
CA GLU A 181 5.99 9.24 -2.00
C GLU A 181 4.54 8.78 -2.18
N ASP A 182 3.87 9.18 -3.24
CA ASP A 182 2.61 8.58 -3.70
C ASP A 182 2.34 8.90 -5.19
N PHE A 183 1.16 8.51 -5.66
CA PHE A 183 0.62 8.79 -6.99
C PHE A 183 -0.81 9.35 -6.89
N THR A 184 -1.02 10.40 -6.06
CA THR A 184 -2.36 10.96 -5.81
C THR A 184 -2.52 12.40 -6.29
N ASP A 185 -1.47 13.22 -6.26
CA ASP A 185 -1.52 14.63 -6.67
C ASP A 185 -0.98 14.79 -8.09
N GLU A 186 -1.90 14.76 -9.07
CA GLU A 186 -1.57 14.88 -10.49
C GLU A 186 -0.85 16.20 -10.81
N ALA A 187 -1.28 17.32 -10.22
CA ALA A 187 -0.70 18.62 -10.51
C ALA A 187 0.75 18.72 -10.03
N VAL A 188 1.02 18.25 -8.81
CA VAL A 188 2.37 18.26 -8.22
C VAL A 188 3.29 17.30 -8.98
N ILE A 189 2.82 16.11 -9.32
CA ILE A 189 3.61 15.08 -10.02
C ILE A 189 3.91 15.52 -11.46
N SER A 190 2.93 16.07 -12.17
CA SER A 190 3.12 16.61 -13.53
C SER A 190 4.12 17.77 -13.54
N GLN A 191 4.05 18.66 -12.56
CA GLN A 191 5.04 19.75 -12.43
C GLN A 191 6.44 19.21 -12.13
N LEU A 192 6.56 18.21 -11.24
CA LEU A 192 7.84 17.55 -10.94
C LEU A 192 8.48 16.93 -12.21
N TYR A 193 7.67 16.29 -13.06
CA TYR A 193 8.16 15.72 -14.31
C TYR A 193 8.58 16.80 -15.30
N ALA A 194 7.80 17.87 -15.44
CA ALA A 194 8.17 18.99 -16.32
C ALA A 194 9.48 19.65 -15.89
N ASP A 195 9.66 19.88 -14.60
CA ASP A 195 10.87 20.52 -14.04
C ASP A 195 12.11 19.65 -14.16
N SER A 196 11.96 18.33 -14.07
CA SER A 196 13.08 17.36 -14.11
C SER A 196 13.44 16.87 -15.53
N GLN A 197 12.51 17.02 -16.48
CA GLN A 197 12.62 16.40 -17.81
C GLN A 197 13.97 16.68 -18.50
N ALA A 198 14.35 17.95 -18.60
CA ALA A 198 15.58 18.32 -19.31
C ALA A 198 16.84 17.72 -18.67
N ALA A 199 16.86 17.65 -17.35
CA ALA A 199 17.97 17.03 -16.61
C ALA A 199 18.02 15.51 -16.83
N ILE A 200 16.86 14.83 -16.77
CA ILE A 200 16.77 13.38 -16.98
C ILE A 200 17.21 13.01 -18.40
N GLU A 201 16.78 13.77 -19.41
CA GLU A 201 17.10 13.49 -20.82
C GLU A 201 18.57 13.75 -21.18
N GLN A 202 19.33 14.41 -20.31
CA GLN A 202 20.78 14.59 -20.44
C GLN A 202 21.60 13.59 -19.61
N ALA A 203 21.05 13.13 -18.49
CA ALA A 203 21.74 12.25 -17.56
C ALA A 203 21.99 10.84 -18.14
N LYS A 204 23.05 10.17 -17.67
CA LYS A 204 23.29 8.74 -17.95
C LYS A 204 22.40 7.84 -17.08
N TYR A 205 22.16 8.26 -15.85
CA TYR A 205 21.48 7.45 -14.85
C TYR A 205 20.33 8.23 -14.21
N LEU A 206 19.17 7.57 -14.08
CA LEU A 206 18.04 8.05 -13.32
C LEU A 206 17.85 7.14 -12.11
N ILE A 207 17.72 7.72 -10.92
CA ILE A 207 17.33 7.03 -9.70
C ILE A 207 15.91 7.46 -9.37
N ILE A 208 14.96 6.52 -9.30
CA ILE A 208 13.57 6.75 -8.89
C ILE A 208 13.39 6.14 -7.51
N ASP A 209 13.11 6.97 -6.52
CA ASP A 209 12.93 6.54 -5.13
C ASP A 209 11.45 6.45 -4.77
N VAL A 210 10.96 5.23 -4.68
CA VAL A 210 9.61 4.87 -4.22
C VAL A 210 9.67 4.02 -2.94
N ARG A 211 10.77 4.09 -2.17
CA ARG A 211 10.91 3.34 -0.89
C ARG A 211 9.78 3.65 0.09
N VAL A 212 9.26 4.85 0.04
CA VAL A 212 7.98 5.22 0.65
C VAL A 212 7.08 5.63 -0.51
N ASN A 213 6.08 4.83 -0.83
CA ASN A 213 5.06 5.19 -1.81
C ASN A 213 3.73 4.57 -1.41
N TYR A 214 2.76 5.40 -1.13
CA TYR A 214 1.46 4.95 -0.61
C TYR A 214 0.46 4.57 -1.71
N GLY A 215 0.90 4.53 -2.97
CA GLY A 215 0.05 4.23 -4.12
C GLY A 215 -0.76 5.43 -4.59
N GLY A 216 -1.84 5.18 -5.29
CA GLY A 216 -2.71 6.20 -5.89
C GLY A 216 -3.23 5.76 -7.26
N THR A 217 -2.95 6.54 -8.30
CA THR A 217 -3.40 6.29 -9.67
C THR A 217 -2.22 5.89 -10.56
N ASP A 218 -2.32 4.74 -11.21
CA ASP A 218 -1.24 4.17 -12.03
C ASP A 218 -0.83 5.08 -13.20
N SER A 219 -1.79 5.79 -13.83
CA SER A 219 -1.49 6.69 -14.94
C SER A 219 -0.48 7.80 -14.58
N LEU A 220 -0.34 8.16 -13.31
CA LEU A 220 0.59 9.21 -12.89
C LEU A 220 2.07 8.82 -12.99
N TYR A 221 2.40 7.52 -13.06
CA TYR A 221 3.78 7.10 -13.34
C TYR A 221 4.05 6.75 -14.81
N TYR A 222 3.03 6.70 -15.66
CA TYR A 222 3.19 6.37 -17.08
C TYR A 222 4.20 7.26 -17.83
N PRO A 223 4.31 8.57 -17.57
CA PRO A 223 5.33 9.41 -18.21
C PRO A 223 6.77 8.97 -17.99
N LEU A 224 7.04 8.14 -16.96
CA LEU A 224 8.39 7.62 -16.69
C LEU A 224 8.80 6.49 -17.63
N PHE A 225 7.84 5.82 -18.29
CA PHE A 225 8.16 4.66 -19.13
C PHE A 225 9.04 4.98 -20.33
N LYS A 226 8.94 6.19 -20.90
CA LYS A 226 9.83 6.63 -21.98
C LYS A 226 11.33 6.53 -21.63
N TYR A 227 11.66 6.59 -20.34
CA TYR A 227 13.02 6.47 -19.84
C TYR A 227 13.49 5.03 -19.62
N THR A 228 12.56 4.08 -19.57
CA THR A 228 12.82 2.68 -19.21
C THR A 228 12.89 1.75 -20.42
N LEU A 229 12.33 2.20 -21.54
CA LEU A 229 12.32 1.49 -22.80
C LEU A 229 13.65 1.73 -23.59
N PRO A 230 14.14 0.76 -24.38
CA PRO A 230 15.21 0.99 -25.33
C PRO A 230 14.86 2.08 -26.34
N GLN A 231 15.85 2.80 -26.85
CA GLN A 231 15.65 3.89 -27.79
C GLN A 231 14.79 3.45 -29.00
N GLY A 232 13.72 4.20 -29.27
CA GLY A 232 12.82 3.99 -30.39
C GLY A 232 11.93 2.75 -30.29
N LYS A 233 11.96 2.03 -29.15
CA LYS A 233 11.08 0.90 -28.86
C LYS A 233 9.86 1.34 -28.06
N SER A 234 8.73 0.65 -28.27
CA SER A 234 7.49 0.80 -27.54
C SER A 234 7.28 -0.40 -26.58
N PHE A 235 6.21 -0.39 -25.82
CA PHE A 235 5.80 -1.55 -25.00
C PHE A 235 5.50 -2.78 -25.85
N SER A 236 4.87 -2.61 -27.00
CA SER A 236 4.55 -3.71 -27.93
C SER A 236 5.76 -4.37 -28.56
N ASP A 237 6.93 -3.72 -28.50
CA ASP A 237 8.22 -4.32 -28.94
C ASP A 237 8.88 -5.21 -27.88
N LEU A 238 8.32 -5.25 -26.65
CA LEU A 238 8.84 -6.07 -25.57
C LEU A 238 8.08 -7.40 -25.50
N ASP A 239 8.83 -8.48 -25.31
CA ASP A 239 8.27 -9.80 -25.04
C ASP A 239 7.88 -9.88 -23.54
N LEU A 240 6.80 -9.20 -23.18
CA LEU A 240 6.28 -9.20 -21.82
C LEU A 240 5.25 -10.34 -21.67
N PRO A 241 5.21 -11.02 -20.51
CA PRO A 241 4.14 -11.96 -20.23
C PRO A 241 2.79 -11.25 -20.38
N SER A 242 1.82 -11.94 -20.99
CA SER A 242 0.43 -11.45 -20.99
C SER A 242 -0.06 -11.34 -19.56
N ASP A 243 -0.70 -10.24 -19.23
CA ASP A 243 -1.44 -10.12 -17.98
C ASP A 243 -2.76 -10.88 -18.13
N ASP A 244 -3.18 -11.60 -17.08
CA ASP A 244 -4.45 -12.35 -17.09
C ASP A 244 -5.69 -11.43 -17.09
N GLY A 245 -5.49 -10.12 -17.11
CA GLY A 245 -6.54 -9.12 -17.06
C GLY A 245 -7.04 -8.85 -15.64
N MET A 246 -7.89 -7.85 -15.51
CA MET A 246 -8.50 -7.46 -14.24
C MET A 246 -9.97 -7.87 -14.21
N GLU A 247 -10.37 -8.67 -13.22
CA GLU A 247 -11.77 -8.97 -12.98
C GLU A 247 -12.37 -8.05 -11.92
N ILE A 248 -13.55 -7.51 -12.20
CA ILE A 248 -14.33 -6.72 -11.26
C ILE A 248 -15.52 -7.55 -10.77
N LEU A 249 -15.72 -7.57 -9.44
CA LEU A 249 -16.87 -8.25 -8.84
C LEU A 249 -18.06 -7.28 -8.69
N TYR A 250 -19.12 -7.50 -9.46
CA TYR A 250 -20.34 -6.69 -9.51
C TYR A 250 -21.48 -7.31 -8.68
N THR A 251 -21.32 -7.39 -7.36
CA THR A 251 -22.47 -7.66 -6.46
C THR A 251 -23.29 -6.40 -6.28
N ASP A 252 -24.55 -6.52 -5.83
CA ASP A 252 -25.42 -5.37 -5.56
C ASP A 252 -24.74 -4.40 -4.57
N ARG A 253 -24.18 -4.92 -3.47
CA ARG A 253 -23.46 -4.09 -2.48
C ARG A 253 -22.26 -3.37 -3.06
N ASN A 254 -21.44 -4.06 -3.85
CA ASN A 254 -20.27 -3.46 -4.48
C ASN A 254 -20.64 -2.36 -5.47
N VAL A 255 -21.69 -2.57 -6.25
CA VAL A 255 -22.21 -1.57 -7.18
C VAL A 255 -22.74 -0.36 -6.44
N ASP A 256 -23.59 -0.56 -5.43
CA ASP A 256 -24.16 0.55 -4.64
C ASP A 256 -23.07 1.41 -3.97
N LEU A 257 -22.07 0.78 -3.34
CA LEU A 257 -20.98 1.51 -2.68
C LEU A 257 -20.09 2.26 -3.66
N ARG A 258 -19.78 1.67 -4.83
CA ARG A 258 -19.01 2.33 -5.88
C ARG A 258 -19.77 3.50 -6.51
N GLN A 259 -21.07 3.33 -6.76
CA GLN A 259 -21.90 4.42 -7.23
C GLN A 259 -21.93 5.60 -6.28
N GLN A 260 -22.11 5.35 -4.96
CA GLN A 260 -22.05 6.39 -3.94
C GLN A 260 -20.70 7.12 -3.91
N LEU A 261 -19.60 6.39 -4.09
CA LEU A 261 -18.26 6.98 -4.15
C LEU A 261 -18.07 7.84 -5.41
N MET A 262 -18.45 7.33 -6.57
CA MET A 262 -18.32 8.06 -7.84
C MET A 262 -19.21 9.31 -7.88
N GLN A 263 -20.41 9.25 -7.31
CA GLN A 263 -21.29 10.41 -7.17
C GLN A 263 -20.65 11.51 -6.32
N LYS A 264 -19.97 11.16 -5.22
CA LYS A 264 -19.22 12.15 -4.42
C LYS A 264 -18.07 12.80 -5.20
N PHE A 265 -17.37 12.03 -6.04
CA PHE A 265 -16.34 12.61 -6.90
C PHE A 265 -16.94 13.57 -7.94
N LEU A 266 -18.10 13.26 -8.49
CA LEU A 266 -18.80 14.15 -9.45
C LEU A 266 -19.26 15.48 -8.81
N GLU A 267 -19.33 15.57 -7.48
CA GLU A 267 -19.63 16.81 -6.75
C GLU A 267 -18.43 17.76 -6.64
N ASP A 268 -17.20 17.31 -6.98
CA ASP A 268 -15.99 18.14 -6.91
C ASP A 268 -16.00 19.19 -8.04
N PRO A 269 -16.06 20.50 -7.73
CA PRO A 269 -16.12 21.55 -8.71
C PRO A 269 -14.83 21.72 -9.54
N ASN A 270 -13.73 21.10 -9.10
CA ASN A 270 -12.43 21.17 -9.78
C ASN A 270 -12.22 20.02 -10.76
N LEU A 271 -13.19 19.11 -10.90
CA LEU A 271 -13.09 17.96 -11.77
C LEU A 271 -13.02 18.39 -13.25
N SER A 272 -12.07 17.85 -14.00
CA SER A 272 -11.99 18.11 -15.44
C SER A 272 -13.21 17.56 -16.18
N ALA A 273 -13.57 18.17 -17.30
CA ALA A 273 -14.69 17.69 -18.12
C ALA A 273 -14.46 16.25 -18.61
N GLU A 274 -13.22 15.88 -18.90
CA GLU A 274 -12.82 14.53 -19.31
C GLU A 274 -13.03 13.53 -18.16
N THR A 275 -12.51 13.82 -16.98
CA THR A 275 -12.70 12.96 -15.79
C THR A 275 -14.19 12.83 -15.44
N HIS A 276 -14.95 13.92 -15.56
CA HIS A 276 -16.39 13.90 -15.33
C HIS A 276 -17.12 12.96 -16.30
N GLN A 277 -16.71 12.92 -17.58
CA GLN A 277 -17.27 12.00 -18.57
C GLN A 277 -16.91 10.54 -18.26
N ILE A 278 -15.65 10.27 -17.93
CA ILE A 278 -15.16 8.92 -17.53
C ILE A 278 -15.97 8.39 -16.34
N LEU A 279 -16.18 9.22 -15.30
CA LEU A 279 -16.96 8.80 -14.13
C LEU A 279 -18.42 8.49 -14.47
N LYS A 280 -19.04 9.23 -15.40
CA LYS A 280 -20.40 8.93 -15.87
C LYS A 280 -20.49 7.62 -16.65
N GLU A 281 -19.52 7.36 -17.51
CA GLU A 281 -19.44 6.09 -18.25
C GLU A 281 -19.25 4.91 -17.30
N PHE A 282 -18.39 5.07 -16.28
CA PHE A 282 -18.19 4.06 -15.25
C PHE A 282 -19.44 3.82 -14.41
N LEU A 283 -20.19 4.86 -14.04
CA LEU A 283 -21.49 4.71 -13.37
C LEU A 283 -22.50 3.89 -14.17
N LYS A 284 -22.54 4.10 -15.48
CA LYS A 284 -23.38 3.33 -16.40
C LYS A 284 -22.93 1.87 -16.46
N GLU A 285 -21.63 1.63 -16.61
CA GLU A 285 -21.03 0.29 -16.60
C GLU A 285 -21.33 -0.49 -15.31
N LEU A 286 -21.23 0.19 -14.15
CA LEU A 286 -21.56 -0.41 -12.85
C LEU A 286 -23.00 -0.95 -12.84
N GLU A 287 -23.96 -0.18 -13.35
CA GLU A 287 -25.37 -0.59 -13.38
C GLU A 287 -25.63 -1.69 -14.42
N GLU A 288 -25.01 -1.61 -15.59
CA GLU A 288 -25.14 -2.63 -16.64
C GLU A 288 -24.59 -3.99 -16.22
N ASN A 289 -23.61 -4.01 -15.31
CA ASN A 289 -22.98 -5.25 -14.81
C ASN A 289 -23.51 -5.69 -13.44
N ARG A 290 -24.42 -4.96 -12.83
CA ARG A 290 -25.03 -5.29 -11.52
C ARG A 290 -25.49 -6.75 -11.46
N GLY A 291 -25.05 -7.47 -10.45
CA GLY A 291 -25.43 -8.86 -10.19
C GLY A 291 -24.80 -9.90 -11.11
N LYS A 292 -23.96 -9.53 -12.08
CA LYS A 292 -23.29 -10.49 -12.97
C LYS A 292 -22.14 -11.27 -12.32
N GLY A 293 -21.74 -10.93 -11.08
CA GLY A 293 -20.59 -11.53 -10.44
C GLY A 293 -19.28 -11.00 -11.00
N TYR A 294 -18.30 -11.87 -11.29
CA TYR A 294 -17.03 -11.47 -11.87
C TYR A 294 -17.16 -11.20 -13.36
N VAL A 295 -16.71 -10.03 -13.76
CA VAL A 295 -16.64 -9.60 -15.17
C VAL A 295 -15.21 -9.17 -15.47
N LEU A 296 -14.62 -9.70 -16.53
CA LEU A 296 -13.30 -9.31 -17.01
C LEU A 296 -13.35 -7.86 -17.53
N TYR A 297 -12.46 -7.03 -17.02
CA TYR A 297 -12.35 -5.63 -17.41
C TYR A 297 -11.20 -5.44 -18.41
N GLY A 298 -11.51 -4.87 -19.55
CA GLY A 298 -10.59 -4.65 -20.67
C GLY A 298 -10.60 -5.80 -21.68
N ASP A 299 -10.21 -5.49 -22.91
CA ASP A 299 -10.03 -6.49 -23.96
C ASP A 299 -8.71 -7.25 -23.73
N GLU A 300 -8.67 -8.54 -24.14
CA GLU A 300 -7.44 -9.34 -24.16
C GLU A 300 -6.30 -8.68 -24.96
N ASP A 301 -6.65 -7.80 -25.91
CA ASP A 301 -5.71 -7.00 -26.71
C ASP A 301 -5.22 -5.71 -26.02
N SER A 302 -5.80 -5.31 -24.88
CA SER A 302 -5.46 -4.05 -24.21
C SER A 302 -4.03 -4.04 -23.67
N ASN A 303 -3.47 -5.20 -23.36
CA ASN A 303 -2.10 -5.33 -22.87
C ASN A 303 -1.02 -5.01 -23.91
N GLN A 304 -1.33 -5.16 -25.22
CA GLN A 304 -0.37 -4.83 -26.30
C GLN A 304 -0.28 -3.33 -26.58
N ASN A 305 -1.29 -2.55 -26.16
CA ASN A 305 -1.37 -1.10 -26.38
C ASN A 305 -1.46 -0.27 -25.09
N PHE A 306 -0.91 -0.77 -24.00
CA PHE A 306 -0.97 -0.16 -22.68
C PHE A 306 -0.57 1.33 -22.66
N LEU A 307 0.37 1.74 -23.55
CA LEU A 307 0.76 3.13 -23.74
C LEU A 307 1.03 3.40 -25.22
N PRO A 308 -0.01 3.57 -26.05
CA PRO A 308 0.16 3.81 -27.47
C PRO A 308 0.98 5.09 -27.70
N GLY A 309 2.01 4.99 -28.54
CA GLY A 309 2.86 6.13 -28.94
C GLY A 309 3.99 6.49 -27.97
N VAL A 310 4.12 5.82 -26.81
CA VAL A 310 5.29 6.02 -25.96
C VAL A 310 6.50 5.26 -26.50
N LEU A 311 7.52 6.00 -26.92
CA LEU A 311 8.77 5.46 -27.42
C LEU A 311 9.90 5.73 -26.42
N GLY A 312 10.78 4.74 -26.29
CA GLY A 312 11.96 4.85 -25.46
C GLY A 312 12.95 5.91 -25.96
N LEU A 313 13.58 6.62 -25.04
CA LEU A 313 14.60 7.63 -25.32
C LEU A 313 16.01 7.02 -25.22
N ALA A 314 17.00 7.67 -25.84
CA ALA A 314 18.41 7.28 -25.71
C ALA A 314 18.92 7.42 -24.26
N ARG A 315 18.48 8.48 -23.61
CA ARG A 315 18.83 8.80 -22.21
C ARG A 315 17.58 8.73 -21.32
N PRO A 316 17.78 8.37 -20.05
CA PRO A 316 18.99 7.82 -19.42
C PRO A 316 19.37 6.45 -20.01
N GLU A 317 20.65 6.06 -19.89
CA GLU A 317 21.13 4.74 -20.30
C GLU A 317 20.62 3.64 -19.36
N LYS A 318 20.48 3.96 -18.07
CA LYS A 318 20.00 3.05 -17.03
C LYS A 318 19.16 3.76 -15.98
N VAL A 319 18.15 3.07 -15.47
CA VAL A 319 17.25 3.53 -14.42
C VAL A 319 17.37 2.61 -13.20
N PHE A 320 17.53 3.18 -12.03
CA PHE A 320 17.52 2.47 -10.76
C PHE A 320 16.27 2.84 -10.00
N VAL A 321 15.46 1.85 -9.63
CA VAL A 321 14.27 2.04 -8.80
C VAL A 321 14.59 1.56 -7.40
N LEU A 322 14.44 2.46 -6.42
CA LEU A 322 14.61 2.13 -5.00
C LEU A 322 13.24 1.81 -4.41
N ALA A 323 13.05 0.59 -3.91
CA ALA A 323 11.83 0.13 -3.28
C ALA A 323 12.07 -0.36 -1.84
N ASP A 324 11.05 -0.32 -0.98
CA ASP A 324 11.12 -0.84 0.38
C ASP A 324 9.69 -1.26 0.81
N VAL A 325 9.57 -1.91 1.95
CA VAL A 325 8.32 -2.46 2.54
C VAL A 325 7.17 -1.45 2.69
N THR A 326 7.45 -0.16 2.61
CA THR A 326 6.45 0.91 2.66
C THR A 326 6.00 1.39 1.26
N CYS A 327 6.42 0.68 0.22
CA CYS A 327 5.86 0.81 -1.12
C CYS A 327 4.63 -0.10 -1.22
N GLY A 328 3.50 0.39 -1.75
CA GLY A 328 2.27 -0.40 -1.83
C GLY A 328 1.27 0.12 -2.86
N SER A 329 0.27 -0.71 -3.21
CA SER A 329 -0.78 -0.39 -4.18
C SER A 329 -0.18 -0.01 -5.54
N SER A 330 -0.53 1.15 -6.14
CA SER A 330 0.09 1.64 -7.38
C SER A 330 1.62 1.74 -7.30
N GLY A 331 2.19 1.88 -6.10
CA GLY A 331 3.64 1.78 -5.91
C GLY A 331 4.18 0.36 -6.16
N ASP A 332 3.46 -0.68 -5.71
CA ASP A 332 3.80 -2.09 -6.01
C ASP A 332 3.64 -2.37 -7.52
N ASN A 333 2.55 -1.91 -8.15
CA ASN A 333 2.33 -2.03 -9.59
C ASN A 333 3.44 -1.37 -10.39
N PHE A 334 3.86 -0.17 -9.97
CA PHE A 334 5.01 0.52 -10.57
C PHE A 334 6.28 -0.32 -10.47
N VAL A 335 6.62 -0.82 -9.28
CA VAL A 335 7.83 -1.63 -9.07
C VAL A 335 7.78 -2.93 -9.88
N ASP A 336 6.64 -3.60 -9.93
CA ASP A 336 6.47 -4.84 -10.70
C ASP A 336 6.65 -4.60 -12.20
N THR A 337 6.03 -3.54 -12.73
CA THR A 337 6.21 -3.15 -14.12
C THR A 337 7.66 -2.77 -14.41
N MET A 338 8.29 -2.00 -13.52
CA MET A 338 9.69 -1.60 -13.69
C MET A 338 10.68 -2.76 -13.69
N LYS A 339 10.41 -3.86 -12.96
CA LYS A 339 11.23 -5.08 -13.01
C LYS A 339 11.29 -5.71 -14.40
N LYS A 340 10.25 -5.51 -15.20
CA LYS A 340 10.11 -6.06 -16.55
C LYS A 340 10.82 -5.18 -17.61
N MET A 341 11.24 -3.94 -17.26
CA MET A 341 11.77 -2.97 -18.19
C MET A 341 13.28 -3.17 -18.45
N PRO A 342 13.72 -3.17 -19.73
CA PRO A 342 15.11 -3.50 -20.12
C PRO A 342 16.18 -2.59 -19.53
N LYS A 343 15.89 -1.30 -19.32
CA LYS A 343 16.87 -0.35 -18.76
C LYS A 343 16.85 -0.31 -17.24
N VAL A 344 15.95 -1.05 -16.57
CA VAL A 344 15.70 -0.88 -15.14
C VAL A 344 16.46 -1.91 -14.30
N THR A 345 16.91 -1.47 -13.14
CA THR A 345 17.37 -2.32 -12.05
C THR A 345 16.64 -1.88 -10.78
N VAL A 346 15.84 -2.77 -10.20
CA VAL A 346 15.19 -2.50 -8.92
C VAL A 346 16.13 -2.90 -7.79
N LEU A 347 16.29 -2.00 -6.82
CA LEU A 347 17.12 -2.17 -5.63
C LEU A 347 16.26 -1.93 -4.39
N GLY A 348 16.33 -2.85 -3.43
CA GLY A 348 15.56 -2.67 -2.20
C GLY A 348 15.26 -3.97 -1.48
N ARG A 349 14.18 -3.93 -0.73
CA ARG A 349 13.65 -5.06 0.05
C ARG A 349 12.20 -5.30 -0.33
N PRO A 350 11.73 -6.56 -0.23
CA PRO A 350 10.34 -6.93 -0.49
C PRO A 350 9.39 -6.33 0.52
#